data_f3d9a49128a52829d5eeab58d6e4c392
#
_entry.id   f3d9a49128a52829d5eeab58d6e4c392
#
_cell.length_a   1.000
_cell.length_b   1.000
_cell.length_c   1.000
_cell.angle_alpha   90.00
_cell.angle_beta   90.00
_cell.angle_gamma   90.00
#
_symmetry.space_group_name_H-M   'P 1'
#
loop_
_entity.id
_entity.type
_entity.pdbx_description
1 polymer ?
#
loop_
_entity_poly.entity_id
_entity_poly.type
_entity_poly.pdbx_seq_one_letter_code
_entity_poly.pdbx_strand_id
1 'polypeptide(L)'
;MMLISGDIFDRAYSRESYQAVYRALESVQVPVFISPGNHDYVSMTSPWVTEKWPANVTVFTREKLTKKQISGATVWGAAFLAPEAPSLLEGFRAEPEEGFAIGILHGDTTQAKSPYCPVTAGQIRESGLHYLALGHIHEAGALQVGDTLCAWPGCPMGTGYDETGEKGVRIVELGQTVTSRFVPLNTPRFYDLETTVADDPVAAVAKLLPAAGNQDFYRITLTGASEALDLSKLQNKFSHFPNLILRDQTVPPVDPWQAVGEDSFEGTYFTLLQENLHSGDSEQQRIAQLAAVISRQLLDGGEVKLP
;
A
#
# COMPACT_ATOMS: atom_id res chain seq x y z
N MET A 1 -15.81 -10.67 19.39
CA MET A 1 -16.47 -9.99 18.24
C MET A 1 -15.49 -9.75 17.12
N MET A 2 -15.99 -9.53 15.90
CA MET A 2 -15.23 -9.09 14.74
C MET A 2 -15.77 -7.74 14.29
N LEU A 3 -14.88 -6.81 13.91
CA LEU A 3 -15.23 -5.49 13.38
C LEU A 3 -14.70 -5.39 11.95
N ILE A 4 -15.53 -4.98 11.00
CA ILE A 4 -15.18 -4.81 9.60
C ILE A 4 -15.54 -3.39 9.18
N SER A 5 -14.52 -2.56 9.02
CA SER A 5 -14.65 -1.12 8.84
C SER A 5 -14.77 -0.71 7.35
N GLY A 6 -15.62 -1.40 6.60
CA GLY A 6 -16.03 -1.03 5.23
C GLY A 6 -15.17 -1.59 4.10
N ASP A 7 -15.60 -1.30 2.89
CA ASP A 7 -14.98 -1.66 1.62
C ASP A 7 -14.76 -3.18 1.45
N ILE A 8 -15.78 -3.98 1.83
CA ILE A 8 -15.80 -5.43 1.54
C ILE A 8 -16.01 -5.67 0.05
N PHE A 9 -16.76 -4.78 -0.60
CA PHE A 9 -17.02 -4.83 -2.04
C PHE A 9 -16.52 -3.55 -2.71
N ASP A 10 -16.10 -3.66 -3.97
CA ASP A 10 -15.71 -2.52 -4.79
C ASP A 10 -16.86 -2.16 -5.74
N ARG A 11 -17.60 -1.08 -5.42
CA ARG A 11 -18.71 -0.46 -6.20
C ARG A 11 -19.80 -1.40 -6.69
N ALA A 12 -19.43 -2.47 -7.35
CA ALA A 12 -20.33 -3.52 -7.78
C ALA A 12 -19.95 -4.85 -7.15
N TYR A 13 -20.95 -5.66 -6.82
CA TYR A 13 -20.72 -7.01 -6.34
C TYR A 13 -21.37 -8.03 -7.28
N SER A 14 -20.76 -9.21 -7.37
CA SER A 14 -21.36 -10.35 -8.05
C SER A 14 -22.06 -11.25 -7.03
N ARG A 15 -22.95 -12.10 -7.53
CA ARG A 15 -23.58 -13.12 -6.69
C ARG A 15 -22.55 -14.05 -6.05
N GLU A 16 -21.49 -14.36 -6.76
CA GLU A 16 -20.40 -15.21 -6.31
C GLU A 16 -19.62 -14.54 -5.16
N SER A 17 -19.26 -13.26 -5.32
CA SER A 17 -18.57 -12.51 -4.27
C SER A 17 -19.43 -12.36 -3.02
N TYR A 18 -20.71 -12.03 -3.17
CA TYR A 18 -21.64 -12.02 -2.04
C TYR A 18 -21.70 -13.37 -1.32
N GLN A 19 -21.89 -14.49 -2.09
CA GLN A 19 -21.96 -15.80 -1.48
C GLN A 19 -20.67 -16.22 -0.77
N ALA A 20 -19.51 -15.82 -1.29
CA ALA A 20 -18.23 -16.08 -0.65
C ALA A 20 -18.14 -15.34 0.70
N VAL A 21 -18.47 -14.05 0.73
CA VAL A 21 -18.53 -13.25 1.95
C VAL A 21 -19.56 -13.79 2.93
N TYR A 22 -20.77 -14.11 2.47
CA TYR A 22 -21.83 -14.69 3.30
C TYR A 22 -21.36 -15.95 4.04
N ARG A 23 -20.80 -16.93 3.29
CA ARG A 23 -20.30 -18.19 3.88
C ARG A 23 -19.17 -17.96 4.87
N ALA A 24 -18.26 -17.05 4.54
CA ALA A 24 -17.16 -16.69 5.44
C ALA A 24 -17.69 -16.12 6.78
N LEU A 25 -18.65 -15.18 6.71
CA LEU A 25 -19.25 -14.57 7.88
C LEU A 25 -20.14 -15.53 8.67
N GLU A 26 -20.87 -16.42 8.00
CA GLU A 26 -21.67 -17.47 8.63
C GLU A 26 -20.81 -18.46 9.42
N SER A 27 -19.60 -18.76 8.93
CA SER A 27 -18.66 -19.66 9.62
C SER A 27 -18.05 -19.06 10.90
N VAL A 28 -18.11 -17.73 11.05
CA VAL A 28 -17.58 -17.01 12.22
C VAL A 28 -18.56 -17.13 13.37
N GLN A 29 -18.13 -17.73 14.49
CA GLN A 29 -19.01 -18.01 15.64
C GLN A 29 -19.00 -16.90 16.70
N VAL A 30 -18.75 -15.65 16.28
CA VAL A 30 -18.80 -14.47 17.15
C VAL A 30 -19.64 -13.38 16.49
N PRO A 31 -20.19 -12.42 17.25
CA PRO A 31 -20.84 -11.26 16.67
C PRO A 31 -19.92 -10.52 15.71
N VAL A 32 -20.44 -10.17 14.54
CA VAL A 32 -19.75 -9.41 13.49
C VAL A 32 -20.47 -8.07 13.29
N PHE A 33 -19.70 -6.98 13.26
CA PHE A 33 -20.22 -5.64 13.01
C PHE A 33 -19.55 -5.08 11.75
N ILE A 34 -20.37 -4.53 10.85
CA ILE A 34 -19.94 -3.99 9.57
C ILE A 34 -20.38 -2.53 9.46
N SER A 35 -19.44 -1.65 9.14
CA SER A 35 -19.66 -0.25 8.81
C SER A 35 -19.31 -0.04 7.35
N PRO A 36 -20.27 -0.04 6.40
CA PRO A 36 -20.02 0.15 4.98
C PRO A 36 -19.20 1.40 4.68
N GLY A 37 -18.26 1.29 3.74
CA GLY A 37 -17.33 2.35 3.35
C GLY A 37 -17.75 3.11 2.09
N ASN A 38 -16.80 3.80 1.49
CA ASN A 38 -17.04 4.63 0.31
C ASN A 38 -17.13 3.82 -1.00
N HIS A 39 -16.55 2.63 -1.07
CA HIS A 39 -16.69 1.74 -2.22
C HIS A 39 -17.98 0.92 -2.17
N ASP A 40 -18.42 0.54 -1.00
CA ASP A 40 -19.60 -0.31 -0.80
C ASP A 40 -20.73 0.38 0.00
N TYR A 41 -20.87 1.70 -0.19
CA TYR A 41 -21.86 2.51 0.53
C TYR A 41 -23.27 1.96 0.44
N VAL A 42 -24.09 2.25 1.45
CA VAL A 42 -25.47 1.81 1.52
C VAL A 42 -26.32 2.55 0.49
N SER A 43 -26.91 1.81 -0.43
CA SER A 43 -27.84 2.30 -1.44
C SER A 43 -28.96 1.27 -1.65
N MET A 44 -29.98 1.65 -2.41
CA MET A 44 -31.10 0.73 -2.73
C MET A 44 -30.67 -0.52 -3.50
N THR A 45 -29.51 -0.51 -4.13
CA THR A 45 -28.95 -1.62 -4.90
C THR A 45 -27.75 -2.27 -4.24
N SER A 46 -27.28 -1.77 -3.10
CA SER A 46 -26.15 -2.36 -2.40
C SER A 46 -26.51 -3.68 -1.71
N PRO A 47 -25.55 -4.58 -1.52
CA PRO A 47 -25.81 -5.87 -0.85
C PRO A 47 -26.28 -5.70 0.58
N TRP A 48 -26.00 -4.55 1.18
CA TRP A 48 -26.43 -4.21 2.54
C TRP A 48 -27.94 -4.10 2.69
N VAL A 49 -28.65 -3.80 1.59
CA VAL A 49 -30.11 -3.61 1.53
C VAL A 49 -30.79 -4.76 0.80
N THR A 50 -30.20 -5.23 -0.29
CA THR A 50 -30.85 -6.21 -1.19
C THR A 50 -30.67 -7.66 -0.75
N GLU A 51 -29.63 -7.94 0.05
CA GLU A 51 -29.27 -9.29 0.43
C GLU A 51 -29.55 -9.57 1.92
N LYS A 52 -29.64 -10.86 2.25
CA LYS A 52 -29.76 -11.30 3.66
C LYS A 52 -28.39 -11.65 4.22
N TRP A 53 -28.15 -11.25 5.44
CA TRP A 53 -26.91 -11.52 6.15
C TRP A 53 -27.10 -12.57 7.26
N PRO A 54 -26.05 -13.32 7.66
CA PRO A 54 -26.12 -14.28 8.76
C PRO A 54 -26.59 -13.62 10.08
N ALA A 55 -27.22 -14.40 10.94
CA ALA A 55 -27.81 -13.89 12.19
C ALA A 55 -26.80 -13.27 13.18
N ASN A 56 -25.51 -13.67 13.08
CA ASN A 56 -24.40 -13.11 13.86
C ASN A 56 -23.88 -11.78 13.30
N VAL A 57 -24.36 -11.32 12.12
CA VAL A 57 -23.90 -10.11 11.44
C VAL A 57 -24.85 -8.94 11.71
N THR A 58 -24.30 -7.83 12.14
CA THR A 58 -24.98 -6.54 12.24
C THR A 58 -24.33 -5.56 11.28
N VAL A 59 -25.08 -5.07 10.30
CA VAL A 59 -24.64 -4.01 9.38
C VAL A 59 -25.24 -2.69 9.83
N PHE A 60 -24.39 -1.68 10.03
CA PHE A 60 -24.84 -0.32 10.24
C PHE A 60 -25.23 0.29 8.89
N THR A 61 -26.43 0.85 8.79
CA THR A 61 -26.99 1.32 7.50
C THR A 61 -27.40 2.79 7.54
N ARG A 62 -27.00 3.52 8.56
CA ARG A 62 -27.35 4.95 8.75
C ARG A 62 -26.10 5.79 8.80
N GLU A 63 -26.18 7.01 8.32
CA GLU A 63 -25.12 8.02 8.38
C GLU A 63 -24.84 8.48 9.84
N LYS A 64 -25.86 8.50 10.71
CA LYS A 64 -25.68 8.75 12.14
C LYS A 64 -25.28 7.47 12.86
N LEU A 65 -24.34 7.60 13.79
CA LEU A 65 -23.95 6.49 14.65
C LEU A 65 -25.18 5.94 15.41
N THR A 66 -25.37 4.65 15.26
CA THR A 66 -26.38 3.87 15.98
C THR A 66 -25.70 2.81 16.83
N LYS A 67 -26.33 2.39 17.92
CA LYS A 67 -25.70 1.46 18.85
C LYS A 67 -26.28 0.05 18.76
N LYS A 68 -25.43 -0.92 19.08
CA LYS A 68 -25.79 -2.32 19.33
C LYS A 68 -25.09 -2.77 20.61
N GLN A 69 -25.86 -3.21 21.60
CA GLN A 69 -25.30 -3.78 22.83
C GLN A 69 -24.94 -5.26 22.66
N ILE A 70 -23.84 -5.63 23.27
CA ILE A 70 -23.40 -7.01 23.46
C ILE A 70 -22.93 -7.15 24.92
N SER A 71 -22.63 -8.37 25.37
CA SER A 71 -22.11 -8.59 26.72
C SER A 71 -20.78 -7.83 26.93
N GLY A 72 -20.75 -6.90 27.87
CA GLY A 72 -19.59 -6.12 28.28
C GLY A 72 -19.19 -4.96 27.34
N ALA A 73 -19.96 -4.69 26.28
CA ALA A 73 -19.66 -3.56 25.40
C ALA A 73 -20.88 -3.04 24.63
N THR A 74 -20.80 -1.78 24.24
CA THR A 74 -21.72 -1.16 23.28
C THR A 74 -20.94 -0.78 22.03
N VAL A 75 -21.37 -1.28 20.87
CA VAL A 75 -20.75 -0.99 19.56
C VAL A 75 -21.57 0.10 18.85
N TRP A 76 -20.93 1.18 18.51
CA TRP A 76 -21.48 2.31 17.76
C TRP A 76 -20.95 2.29 16.34
N GLY A 77 -21.82 2.34 15.35
CA GLY A 77 -21.40 2.34 13.94
C GLY A 77 -22.31 3.20 13.08
N ALA A 78 -21.75 3.66 11.97
CA ALA A 78 -22.44 4.40 10.93
C ALA A 78 -22.02 3.88 9.57
N ALA A 79 -22.60 4.36 8.48
CA ALA A 79 -22.29 3.93 7.12
C ALA A 79 -22.20 5.12 6.18
N PHE A 80 -21.41 4.97 5.15
CA PHE A 80 -21.50 5.82 3.97
C PHE A 80 -22.83 5.55 3.24
N LEU A 81 -23.51 6.61 2.81
CA LEU A 81 -24.72 6.55 1.99
C LEU A 81 -24.46 7.04 0.55
N ALA A 82 -23.25 7.50 0.27
CA ALA A 82 -22.74 7.97 -1.01
C ALA A 82 -21.23 7.69 -1.08
N PRO A 83 -20.58 7.85 -2.25
CA PRO A 83 -19.13 7.69 -2.37
C PRO A 83 -18.30 8.64 -1.49
N GLU A 84 -18.89 9.74 -1.05
CA GLU A 84 -18.30 10.72 -0.17
C GLU A 84 -19.18 10.94 1.07
N ALA A 85 -18.58 11.23 2.20
CA ALA A 85 -19.28 11.54 3.42
C ALA A 85 -18.53 12.58 4.26
N PRO A 86 -19.24 13.51 4.92
CA PRO A 86 -18.65 14.37 5.93
C PRO A 86 -18.18 13.53 7.12
N SER A 87 -17.58 14.17 8.12
CA SER A 87 -17.21 13.46 9.35
C SER A 87 -18.44 12.85 10.04
N LEU A 88 -18.52 11.53 10.03
CA LEU A 88 -19.61 10.80 10.71
C LEU A 88 -19.44 10.82 12.25
N LEU A 89 -18.27 11.24 12.74
CA LEU A 89 -17.98 11.40 14.17
C LEU A 89 -18.28 12.83 14.68
N GLU A 90 -18.70 13.73 13.79
CA GLU A 90 -18.99 15.13 14.14
C GLU A 90 -20.10 15.24 15.19
N GLY A 91 -19.80 15.89 16.32
CA GLY A 91 -20.74 16.07 17.43
C GLY A 91 -21.20 14.80 18.13
N PHE A 92 -20.58 13.66 17.81
CA PHE A 92 -20.90 12.39 18.46
C PHE A 92 -20.25 12.31 19.84
N ARG A 93 -21.04 11.83 20.80
CA ARG A 93 -20.57 11.42 22.12
C ARG A 93 -21.28 10.15 22.54
N ALA A 94 -20.52 9.12 22.89
CA ALA A 94 -21.08 7.88 23.42
C ALA A 94 -21.80 8.16 24.74
N GLU A 95 -23.02 7.64 24.90
CA GLU A 95 -23.75 7.68 26.16
C GLU A 95 -23.01 6.82 27.20
N PRO A 96 -22.94 7.27 28.45
CA PRO A 96 -22.39 6.44 29.53
C PRO A 96 -23.20 5.15 29.66
N GLU A 97 -22.55 4.01 29.47
CA GLU A 97 -23.13 2.68 29.64
C GLU A 97 -22.12 1.78 30.37
N GLU A 98 -22.60 0.67 30.93
CA GLU A 98 -21.69 -0.33 31.51
C GLU A 98 -20.85 -1.00 30.44
N GLY A 99 -19.57 -1.18 30.73
CA GLY A 99 -18.60 -1.82 29.82
C GLY A 99 -17.90 -0.87 28.88
N PHE A 100 -17.49 -1.39 27.74
CA PHE A 100 -16.69 -0.63 26.77
C PHE A 100 -17.56 0.03 25.69
N ALA A 101 -17.30 1.30 25.41
CA ALA A 101 -17.83 2.01 24.25
C ALA A 101 -16.86 1.83 23.07
N ILE A 102 -17.33 1.20 21.99
CA ILE A 102 -16.54 0.88 20.80
C ILE A 102 -17.17 1.57 19.60
N GLY A 103 -16.37 2.33 18.84
CA GLY A 103 -16.76 2.87 17.56
C GLY A 103 -16.26 1.98 16.40
N ILE A 104 -17.05 1.89 15.34
CA ILE A 104 -16.64 1.34 14.06
C ILE A 104 -17.09 2.27 12.95
N LEU A 105 -16.14 2.75 12.16
CA LEU A 105 -16.36 3.67 11.04
C LEU A 105 -15.40 3.35 9.88
N HIS A 106 -15.81 3.74 8.70
CA HIS A 106 -14.90 3.95 7.57
C HIS A 106 -14.56 5.43 7.53
N GLY A 107 -13.26 5.81 7.50
CA GLY A 107 -12.91 7.23 7.55
C GLY A 107 -11.40 7.49 7.58
N ASP A 108 -11.06 8.72 7.26
CA ASP A 108 -9.71 9.20 7.03
C ASP A 108 -9.21 10.05 8.20
N THR A 109 -8.11 9.60 8.83
CA THR A 109 -7.42 10.36 9.88
C THR A 109 -6.19 11.13 9.37
N THR A 110 -5.85 10.99 8.08
CA THR A 110 -4.62 11.56 7.51
C THR A 110 -4.82 12.96 6.94
N GLN A 111 -6.03 13.26 6.47
CA GLN A 111 -6.35 14.52 5.82
C GLN A 111 -7.60 15.16 6.43
N ALA A 112 -7.45 16.34 7.03
CA ALA A 112 -8.56 17.06 7.68
C ALA A 112 -9.67 17.51 6.70
N LYS A 113 -9.38 17.58 5.41
CA LYS A 113 -10.34 17.95 4.35
C LYS A 113 -10.61 16.80 3.39
N SER A 114 -10.41 15.58 3.83
CA SER A 114 -10.75 14.40 3.04
C SER A 114 -12.26 14.38 2.73
N PRO A 115 -12.68 14.00 1.51
CA PRO A 115 -14.09 13.75 1.23
C PRO A 115 -14.60 12.42 1.83
N TYR A 116 -13.73 11.64 2.47
CA TYR A 116 -14.01 10.30 2.96
C TYR A 116 -14.07 10.26 4.48
N CYS A 117 -15.09 10.89 5.06
CA CYS A 117 -15.32 10.93 6.51
C CYS A 117 -14.05 11.32 7.29
N PRO A 118 -13.57 12.58 7.18
CA PRO A 118 -12.41 13.02 7.92
C PRO A 118 -12.64 12.93 9.43
N VAL A 119 -11.74 12.26 10.14
CA VAL A 119 -11.81 12.03 11.59
C VAL A 119 -10.65 12.74 12.27
N THR A 120 -10.94 13.76 13.06
CA THR A 120 -9.94 14.57 13.75
C THR A 120 -9.65 14.05 15.17
N ALA A 121 -8.46 14.33 15.67
CA ALA A 121 -8.10 14.02 17.06
C ALA A 121 -9.04 14.70 18.08
N GLY A 122 -9.59 15.87 17.77
CA GLY A 122 -10.60 16.54 18.59
C GLY A 122 -11.86 15.70 18.73
N GLN A 123 -12.42 15.28 17.59
CA GLN A 123 -13.62 14.44 17.55
C GLN A 123 -13.42 13.09 18.26
N ILE A 124 -12.26 12.45 18.06
CA ILE A 124 -11.91 11.21 18.78
C ILE A 124 -11.92 11.44 20.28
N ARG A 125 -11.27 12.50 20.77
CA ARG A 125 -11.20 12.82 22.21
C ARG A 125 -12.57 13.10 22.82
N GLU A 126 -13.46 13.78 22.09
CA GLU A 126 -14.80 14.16 22.54
C GLU A 126 -15.81 13.03 22.42
N SER A 127 -15.51 12.00 21.63
CA SER A 127 -16.42 10.88 21.36
C SER A 127 -16.80 10.04 22.58
N GLY A 128 -15.97 10.02 23.62
CA GLY A 128 -16.16 9.15 24.77
C GLY A 128 -16.00 7.65 24.49
N LEU A 129 -15.42 7.29 23.34
CA LEU A 129 -15.13 5.91 22.97
C LEU A 129 -13.86 5.43 23.68
N HIS A 130 -13.81 4.16 24.02
CA HIS A 130 -12.59 3.50 24.49
C HIS A 130 -11.74 2.98 23.32
N TYR A 131 -12.42 2.52 22.26
CA TYR A 131 -11.80 2.05 21.03
C TYR A 131 -12.55 2.54 19.80
N LEU A 132 -11.82 2.98 18.78
CA LEU A 132 -12.37 3.33 17.48
C LEU A 132 -11.68 2.49 16.38
N ALA A 133 -12.43 1.56 15.81
CA ALA A 133 -11.98 0.80 14.62
C ALA A 133 -12.25 1.63 13.37
N LEU A 134 -11.20 1.89 12.59
CA LEU A 134 -11.29 2.60 11.32
C LEU A 134 -10.91 1.71 10.13
N GLY A 135 -11.53 1.97 8.98
CA GLY A 135 -11.12 1.51 7.65
C GLY A 135 -10.66 2.68 6.79
N HIS A 136 -10.59 2.50 5.49
CA HIS A 136 -10.19 3.44 4.44
C HIS A 136 -8.68 3.49 4.18
N ILE A 137 -7.86 3.56 5.20
CA ILE A 137 -6.40 3.63 5.07
C ILE A 137 -5.86 2.22 4.88
N HIS A 138 -5.21 1.94 3.74
CA HIS A 138 -4.72 0.62 3.36
C HIS A 138 -3.39 0.22 4.03
N GLU A 139 -2.72 1.15 4.69
CA GLU A 139 -1.56 0.89 5.54
C GLU A 139 -1.99 0.77 7.00
N ALA A 140 -1.48 -0.23 7.72
CA ALA A 140 -1.86 -0.47 9.10
C ALA A 140 -1.32 0.61 10.04
N GLY A 141 -2.14 1.07 10.98
CA GLY A 141 -1.73 2.09 11.94
C GLY A 141 -2.58 2.10 13.21
N ALA A 142 -2.11 2.85 14.21
CA ALA A 142 -2.84 3.11 15.44
C ALA A 142 -2.43 4.47 16.03
N LEU A 143 -3.37 5.11 16.72
CA LEU A 143 -3.20 6.42 17.33
C LEU A 143 -3.91 6.44 18.68
N GLN A 144 -3.20 6.80 19.75
CA GLN A 144 -3.80 7.06 21.05
C GLN A 144 -4.21 8.54 21.15
N VAL A 145 -5.48 8.81 21.39
CA VAL A 145 -6.00 10.16 21.55
C VAL A 145 -6.78 10.27 22.86
N GLY A 146 -6.15 10.84 23.89
CA GLY A 146 -6.69 10.79 25.25
C GLY A 146 -6.89 9.33 25.69
N ASP A 147 -8.08 8.98 26.14
CA ASP A 147 -8.41 7.63 26.60
C ASP A 147 -8.87 6.70 25.46
N THR A 148 -8.99 7.21 24.23
CA THR A 148 -9.44 6.44 23.08
C THR A 148 -8.25 5.89 22.28
N LEU A 149 -8.18 4.56 22.11
CA LEU A 149 -7.32 3.95 21.11
C LEU A 149 -8.06 3.91 19.77
N CYS A 150 -7.52 4.58 18.77
CA CYS A 150 -7.98 4.53 17.39
C CYS A 150 -7.02 3.67 16.57
N ALA A 151 -7.53 2.70 15.80
CA ALA A 151 -6.66 1.85 15.01
C ALA A 151 -7.33 1.35 13.73
N TRP A 152 -6.50 1.10 12.72
CA TRP A 152 -6.90 0.53 11.43
C TRP A 152 -5.93 -0.57 11.01
N PRO A 153 -6.45 -1.68 10.47
CA PRO A 153 -5.63 -2.83 10.11
C PRO A 153 -4.88 -2.65 8.78
N GLY A 154 -5.26 -1.69 7.96
CA GLY A 154 -4.96 -1.69 6.53
C GLY A 154 -5.86 -2.65 5.77
N CYS A 155 -5.44 -3.09 4.61
CA CYS A 155 -6.10 -4.14 3.85
C CYS A 155 -5.59 -5.54 4.25
N PRO A 156 -6.40 -6.60 4.17
CA PRO A 156 -5.97 -7.96 4.53
C PRO A 156 -5.03 -8.59 3.48
N MET A 157 -5.05 -8.09 2.26
CA MET A 157 -4.16 -8.43 1.15
C MET A 157 -4.04 -7.20 0.26
N GLY A 158 -2.84 -6.92 -0.26
CA GLY A 158 -2.65 -5.88 -1.27
C GLY A 158 -3.30 -6.25 -2.59
N THR A 159 -3.73 -5.26 -3.35
CA THR A 159 -4.34 -5.41 -4.67
C THR A 159 -3.46 -4.89 -5.81
N GLY A 160 -2.34 -4.25 -5.47
CA GLY A 160 -1.39 -3.69 -6.43
C GLY A 160 -0.02 -3.38 -5.83
N TYR A 161 0.87 -2.88 -6.70
CA TYR A 161 2.25 -2.54 -6.33
C TYR A 161 2.40 -1.23 -5.57
N ASP A 162 1.33 -0.52 -5.35
CA ASP A 162 1.18 0.63 -4.44
C ASP A 162 0.82 0.20 -3.01
N GLU A 163 0.43 -1.08 -2.83
CA GLU A 163 0.06 -1.66 -1.54
C GLU A 163 1.05 -2.73 -1.09
N THR A 164 2.30 -2.41 -1.08
CA THR A 164 3.40 -3.32 -0.71
C THR A 164 3.44 -3.64 0.80
N GLY A 165 4.31 -4.56 1.19
CA GLY A 165 4.59 -4.89 2.57
C GLY A 165 3.62 -5.89 3.21
N GLU A 166 3.71 -6.02 4.52
CA GLU A 166 2.88 -6.94 5.30
C GLU A 166 1.45 -6.44 5.39
N LYS A 167 0.49 -7.34 5.12
CA LYS A 167 -0.94 -7.10 5.24
C LYS A 167 -1.52 -8.00 6.32
N GLY A 168 -2.59 -7.55 6.97
CA GLY A 168 -3.06 -8.31 8.12
C GLY A 168 -4.30 -7.74 8.79
N VAL A 169 -4.46 -8.14 10.03
CA VAL A 169 -5.57 -7.73 10.91
C VAL A 169 -5.05 -7.18 12.23
N ARG A 170 -5.92 -6.56 13.01
CA ARG A 170 -5.60 -6.15 14.37
C ARG A 170 -6.38 -6.99 15.37
N ILE A 171 -5.69 -7.45 16.41
CA ILE A 171 -6.31 -8.00 17.60
C ILE A 171 -6.30 -6.92 18.67
N VAL A 172 -7.47 -6.65 19.23
CA VAL A 172 -7.69 -5.62 20.23
C VAL A 172 -8.14 -6.29 21.52
N GLU A 173 -7.49 -5.95 22.61
CA GLU A 173 -7.82 -6.43 23.95
C GLU A 173 -8.40 -5.27 24.76
N LEU A 174 -9.61 -5.48 25.27
CA LEU A 174 -10.33 -4.52 26.11
C LEU A 174 -10.15 -4.92 27.57
N GLY A 175 -9.34 -4.18 28.30
CA GLY A 175 -9.01 -4.42 29.70
C GLY A 175 -8.94 -3.11 30.48
N GLN A 176 -8.13 -3.05 31.54
CA GLN A 176 -7.86 -1.79 32.26
C GLN A 176 -7.31 -0.71 31.33
N THR A 177 -6.55 -1.13 30.33
CA THR A 177 -6.13 -0.33 29.17
C THR A 177 -6.55 -1.07 27.91
N VAL A 178 -6.94 -0.31 26.87
CA VAL A 178 -7.21 -0.89 25.56
C VAL A 178 -5.89 -1.01 24.82
N THR A 179 -5.58 -2.21 24.32
CA THR A 179 -4.36 -2.47 23.56
C THR A 179 -4.67 -3.06 22.20
N SER A 180 -3.80 -2.82 21.23
CA SER A 180 -3.94 -3.34 19.88
C SER A 180 -2.61 -3.85 19.36
N ARG A 181 -2.62 -5.03 18.75
CA ARG A 181 -1.45 -5.57 18.03
C ARG A 181 -1.81 -5.92 16.59
N PHE A 182 -0.91 -5.66 15.68
CA PHE A 182 -1.03 -6.11 14.30
C PHE A 182 -0.65 -7.58 14.21
N VAL A 183 -1.40 -8.33 13.39
CA VAL A 183 -1.15 -9.74 13.11
C VAL A 183 -1.09 -9.91 11.59
N PRO A 184 0.10 -10.16 11.02
CA PRO A 184 0.23 -10.39 9.60
C PRO A 184 -0.51 -11.65 9.18
N LEU A 185 -1.16 -11.59 8.02
CA LEU A 185 -1.77 -12.74 7.38
C LEU A 185 -0.79 -13.37 6.38
N ASN A 186 -0.92 -14.66 6.18
CA ASN A 186 -0.15 -15.39 5.17
C ASN A 186 -0.84 -15.28 3.81
N THR A 187 -1.01 -14.05 3.31
CA THR A 187 -1.53 -13.74 1.98
C THR A 187 -0.37 -13.39 1.06
N PRO A 188 -0.52 -13.57 -0.27
CA PRO A 188 0.49 -13.11 -1.23
C PRO A 188 0.76 -11.61 -1.07
N ARG A 189 2.03 -11.22 -1.17
CA ARG A 189 2.51 -9.86 -0.98
C ARG A 189 2.95 -9.26 -2.30
N PHE A 190 2.85 -7.95 -2.41
CA PHE A 190 3.38 -7.19 -3.54
C PHE A 190 4.73 -6.58 -3.17
N TYR A 191 5.69 -6.72 -4.09
CA TYR A 191 7.03 -6.15 -3.99
C TYR A 191 7.33 -5.34 -5.24
N ASP A 192 7.64 -4.07 -5.07
CA ASP A 192 8.12 -3.18 -6.12
C ASP A 192 9.59 -2.89 -5.86
N LEU A 193 10.46 -3.49 -6.65
CA LEU A 193 11.88 -3.55 -6.41
C LEU A 193 12.65 -2.97 -7.60
N GLU A 194 13.84 -2.48 -7.33
CA GLU A 194 14.75 -1.98 -8.35
C GLU A 194 16.14 -2.59 -8.16
N THR A 195 16.83 -2.87 -9.26
CA THR A 195 18.22 -3.31 -9.25
C THR A 195 18.97 -2.78 -10.44
N THR A 196 20.21 -2.41 -10.21
CA THR A 196 21.13 -2.04 -11.30
C THR A 196 21.72 -3.31 -11.91
N VAL A 197 21.58 -3.42 -13.22
CA VAL A 197 22.21 -4.47 -14.01
C VAL A 197 23.65 -4.06 -14.30
N ALA A 198 24.57 -4.94 -13.95
CA ALA A 198 25.96 -4.85 -14.39
C ALA A 198 26.19 -5.95 -15.44
N ASP A 199 27.16 -6.85 -15.22
CA ASP A 199 27.55 -7.87 -16.20
C ASP A 199 26.57 -9.07 -16.26
N ASP A 200 25.81 -9.34 -15.15
CA ASP A 200 24.92 -10.50 -15.07
C ASP A 200 23.50 -10.10 -14.58
N PRO A 201 22.56 -9.91 -15.52
CA PRO A 201 21.18 -9.60 -15.17
C PRO A 201 20.48 -10.74 -14.40
N VAL A 202 20.88 -12.00 -14.59
CA VAL A 202 20.28 -13.11 -13.83
C VAL A 202 20.69 -13.02 -12.37
N ALA A 203 21.96 -12.77 -12.08
CA ALA A 203 22.46 -12.61 -10.73
C ALA A 203 21.85 -11.37 -10.05
N ALA A 204 21.64 -10.27 -10.78
CA ALA A 204 21.00 -9.06 -10.27
C ALA A 204 19.55 -9.33 -9.80
N VAL A 205 18.74 -9.99 -10.61
CA VAL A 205 17.37 -10.38 -10.27
C VAL A 205 17.34 -11.40 -9.14
N ALA A 206 18.21 -12.42 -9.18
CA ALA A 206 18.25 -13.47 -8.17
C ALA A 206 18.53 -12.96 -6.75
N LYS A 207 19.29 -11.87 -6.60
CA LYS A 207 19.56 -11.26 -5.28
C LYS A 207 18.32 -10.67 -4.60
N LEU A 208 17.30 -10.31 -5.37
CA LEU A 208 16.07 -9.71 -4.87
C LEU A 208 14.98 -10.74 -4.57
N LEU A 209 15.10 -11.94 -5.09
CA LEU A 209 14.11 -13.00 -4.96
C LEU A 209 14.52 -14.00 -3.87
N PRO A 210 13.54 -14.57 -3.12
CA PRO A 210 13.84 -15.64 -2.18
C PRO A 210 14.36 -16.89 -2.91
N ALA A 211 15.08 -17.75 -2.18
CA ALA A 211 15.67 -18.95 -2.75
C ALA A 211 14.66 -19.94 -3.34
N ALA A 212 13.43 -19.94 -2.86
CA ALA A 212 12.34 -20.78 -3.36
C ALA A 212 11.20 -19.92 -3.92
N GLY A 213 10.60 -20.38 -5.00
CA GLY A 213 9.40 -19.74 -5.59
C GLY A 213 8.24 -19.71 -4.61
N ASN A 214 7.41 -18.68 -4.71
CA ASN A 214 6.21 -18.46 -3.91
C ASN A 214 5.10 -17.84 -4.77
N GLN A 215 3.99 -17.48 -4.13
CA GLN A 215 2.83 -16.85 -4.79
C GLN A 215 2.82 -15.33 -4.70
N ASP A 216 3.88 -14.72 -4.15
CA ASP A 216 4.01 -13.27 -4.06
C ASP A 216 4.16 -12.64 -5.45
N PHE A 217 3.83 -11.36 -5.52
CA PHE A 217 3.87 -10.55 -6.75
C PHE A 217 5.12 -9.69 -6.72
N TYR A 218 6.01 -9.92 -7.68
CA TYR A 218 7.26 -9.16 -7.81
C TYR A 218 7.23 -8.32 -9.08
N ARG A 219 7.48 -7.02 -8.95
CA ARG A 219 7.80 -6.14 -10.04
C ARG A 219 9.24 -5.67 -9.84
N ILE A 220 10.13 -6.05 -10.75
CA ILE A 220 11.55 -5.69 -10.65
C ILE A 220 11.90 -4.80 -11.84
N THR A 221 12.29 -3.57 -11.56
CA THR A 221 12.81 -2.62 -12.54
C THR A 221 14.32 -2.78 -12.64
N LEU A 222 14.78 -3.05 -13.85
CA LEU A 222 16.21 -3.20 -14.19
C LEU A 222 16.72 -1.86 -14.68
N THR A 223 17.74 -1.31 -14.03
CA THR A 223 18.36 -0.02 -14.34
C THR A 223 19.85 -0.18 -14.63
N GLY A 224 20.53 0.92 -14.96
CA GLY A 224 21.96 0.93 -15.25
C GLY A 224 22.29 0.76 -16.74
N ALA A 225 23.58 0.60 -17.03
CA ALA A 225 24.05 0.44 -18.40
C ALA A 225 24.10 -1.05 -18.79
N SER A 226 23.39 -1.41 -19.85
CA SER A 226 23.36 -2.78 -20.39
C SER A 226 23.05 -2.77 -21.90
N GLU A 227 23.57 -3.74 -22.61
CA GLU A 227 23.01 -4.08 -23.91
C GLU A 227 21.54 -4.49 -23.79
N ALA A 228 20.81 -4.47 -24.91
CA ALA A 228 19.39 -4.80 -24.94
C ALA A 228 19.11 -6.15 -24.26
N LEU A 229 18.28 -6.14 -23.22
CA LEU A 229 17.95 -7.33 -22.46
C LEU A 229 16.84 -8.14 -23.14
N ASP A 230 17.04 -9.45 -23.28
CA ASP A 230 15.96 -10.37 -23.61
C ASP A 230 15.16 -10.70 -22.35
N LEU A 231 14.16 -9.85 -22.04
CA LEU A 231 13.33 -10.02 -20.86
C LEU A 231 12.59 -11.37 -20.83
N SER A 232 12.19 -11.90 -21.98
CA SER A 232 11.49 -13.18 -22.05
C SER A 232 12.42 -14.31 -21.63
N LYS A 233 13.66 -14.31 -22.11
CA LYS A 233 14.66 -15.28 -21.72
C LYS A 233 15.07 -15.14 -20.27
N LEU A 234 15.17 -13.92 -19.76
CA LEU A 234 15.47 -13.64 -18.37
C LEU A 234 14.32 -14.14 -17.47
N GLN A 235 13.07 -13.83 -17.80
CA GLN A 235 11.90 -14.24 -17.02
C GLN A 235 11.75 -15.76 -16.98
N ASN A 236 12.07 -16.47 -18.07
CA ASN A 236 12.04 -17.93 -18.11
C ASN A 236 13.00 -18.59 -17.11
N LYS A 237 14.10 -17.91 -16.75
CA LYS A 237 15.01 -18.40 -15.68
C LYS A 237 14.35 -18.42 -14.31
N PHE A 238 13.34 -17.59 -14.12
CA PHE A 238 12.59 -17.43 -12.87
C PHE A 238 11.15 -17.93 -12.99
N SER A 239 10.88 -18.92 -13.86
CA SER A 239 9.54 -19.47 -14.11
C SER A 239 8.85 -20.05 -12.86
N HIS A 240 9.60 -20.32 -11.80
CA HIS A 240 9.08 -20.72 -10.50
C HIS A 240 8.51 -19.56 -9.64
N PHE A 241 8.57 -18.32 -10.16
CA PHE A 241 7.85 -17.16 -9.64
C PHE A 241 6.73 -16.77 -10.62
N PRO A 242 5.50 -17.31 -10.48
CA PRO A 242 4.45 -17.14 -11.46
C PRO A 242 3.99 -15.68 -11.63
N ASN A 243 4.19 -14.86 -10.62
CA ASN A 243 3.77 -13.46 -10.57
C ASN A 243 4.96 -12.48 -10.65
N LEU A 244 6.04 -12.85 -11.33
CA LEU A 244 7.18 -11.98 -11.58
C LEU A 244 6.95 -11.14 -12.85
N ILE A 245 7.15 -9.83 -12.75
CA ILE A 245 7.19 -8.87 -13.84
C ILE A 245 8.55 -8.20 -13.85
N LEU A 246 9.24 -8.26 -14.99
CA LEU A 246 10.49 -7.53 -15.21
C LEU A 246 10.21 -6.30 -16.09
N ARG A 247 10.75 -5.15 -15.70
CA ARG A 247 10.73 -3.90 -16.47
C ARG A 247 12.15 -3.51 -16.83
N ASP A 248 12.39 -3.28 -18.11
CA ASP A 248 13.69 -2.81 -18.59
C ASP A 248 13.69 -1.28 -18.66
N GLN A 249 14.54 -0.68 -17.84
CA GLN A 249 14.88 0.74 -17.86
C GLN A 249 16.40 0.91 -17.96
N THR A 250 17.09 -0.11 -18.45
CA THR A 250 18.51 0.01 -18.74
C THR A 250 18.73 0.96 -19.91
N VAL A 251 19.91 1.52 -19.98
CA VAL A 251 20.37 2.34 -21.11
C VAL A 251 21.55 1.62 -21.79
N PRO A 252 21.73 1.74 -23.11
CA PRO A 252 22.91 1.19 -23.76
C PRO A 252 24.17 1.70 -23.07
N PRO A 253 25.20 0.86 -22.91
CA PRO A 253 26.49 1.31 -22.40
C PRO A 253 27.04 2.38 -23.33
N VAL A 254 27.32 3.54 -22.78
CA VAL A 254 27.92 4.65 -23.51
C VAL A 254 29.43 4.58 -23.30
N ASP A 255 30.19 4.37 -24.39
CA ASP A 255 31.62 4.60 -24.34
C ASP A 255 31.87 6.12 -24.50
N PRO A 256 32.16 6.82 -23.40
CA PRO A 256 32.39 8.26 -23.47
C PRO A 256 33.66 8.61 -24.29
N TRP A 257 34.53 7.65 -24.52
CA TRP A 257 35.86 7.85 -25.13
C TRP A 257 35.89 7.50 -26.61
N GLN A 258 34.78 7.08 -27.22
CA GLN A 258 34.78 6.62 -28.62
C GLN A 258 35.32 7.64 -29.63
N ALA A 259 35.21 8.95 -29.36
CA ALA A 259 35.69 10.02 -30.23
C ALA A 259 37.17 10.40 -30.00
N VAL A 260 37.84 9.80 -28.99
CA VAL A 260 39.24 10.12 -28.69
C VAL A 260 40.16 9.82 -29.88
N GLY A 261 40.94 10.82 -30.28
CA GLY A 261 41.88 10.70 -31.41
C GLY A 261 41.26 11.03 -32.77
N GLU A 262 39.99 11.37 -32.84
CA GLU A 262 39.38 11.89 -34.07
C GLU A 262 39.80 13.34 -34.32
N ASP A 263 39.97 13.70 -35.60
CA ASP A 263 40.21 15.07 -36.03
C ASP A 263 38.89 15.86 -36.09
N SER A 264 38.31 16.09 -34.88
CA SER A 264 37.05 16.75 -34.68
C SER A 264 37.05 17.57 -33.39
N PHE A 265 36.05 18.45 -33.19
CA PHE A 265 35.85 19.13 -31.92
C PHE A 265 35.64 18.13 -30.80
N GLU A 266 34.79 17.12 -31.03
CA GLU A 266 34.51 16.06 -30.04
C GLU A 266 35.79 15.29 -29.69
N GLY A 267 36.55 14.87 -30.70
CA GLY A 267 37.81 14.15 -30.53
C GLY A 267 38.83 14.94 -29.70
N THR A 268 38.98 16.24 -29.97
CA THR A 268 39.82 17.12 -29.18
C THR A 268 39.36 17.25 -27.75
N TYR A 269 38.03 17.46 -27.54
CA TYR A 269 37.43 17.62 -26.21
C TYR A 269 37.59 16.37 -25.34
N PHE A 270 37.25 15.19 -25.88
CA PHE A 270 37.36 13.93 -25.13
C PHE A 270 38.82 13.52 -24.90
N THR A 271 39.74 13.86 -25.80
CA THR A 271 41.18 13.64 -25.61
C THR A 271 41.67 14.46 -24.40
N LEU A 272 41.32 15.74 -24.31
CA LEU A 272 41.68 16.59 -23.17
C LEU A 272 41.09 16.09 -21.85
N LEU A 273 39.85 15.59 -21.85
CA LEU A 273 39.26 14.97 -20.66
C LEU A 273 39.99 13.68 -20.27
N GLN A 274 40.37 12.86 -21.23
CA GLN A 274 41.10 11.61 -21.00
C GLN A 274 42.47 11.83 -20.38
N GLU A 275 43.17 12.90 -20.78
CA GLU A 275 44.46 13.29 -20.17
C GLU A 275 44.34 13.50 -18.66
N ASN A 276 43.21 14.04 -18.18
CA ASN A 276 42.93 14.25 -16.77
C ASN A 276 42.71 12.96 -15.97
N LEU A 277 42.38 11.83 -16.62
CA LEU A 277 42.31 10.52 -15.97
C LEU A 277 43.68 10.02 -15.52
N HIS A 278 44.74 10.52 -16.12
CA HIS A 278 46.12 10.16 -15.80
C HIS A 278 46.74 11.15 -14.80
N SER A 279 45.98 12.15 -14.31
CA SER A 279 46.42 13.05 -13.23
C SER A 279 46.57 12.25 -11.92
N GLY A 280 47.52 12.66 -11.08
CA GLY A 280 47.69 12.03 -9.73
C GLY A 280 46.60 12.36 -8.73
N ASP A 281 45.59 13.15 -9.12
CA ASP A 281 44.51 13.62 -8.30
C ASP A 281 43.24 12.82 -8.56
N SER A 282 42.81 12.06 -7.54
CA SER A 282 41.61 11.18 -7.65
C SER A 282 40.30 11.96 -7.86
N GLU A 283 40.21 13.21 -7.37
CA GLU A 283 39.02 14.04 -7.57
C GLU A 283 38.96 14.56 -9.00
N GLN A 284 40.11 14.97 -9.58
CA GLN A 284 40.17 15.34 -11.00
C GLN A 284 39.87 14.17 -11.94
N GLN A 285 40.31 12.96 -11.60
CA GLN A 285 39.98 11.74 -12.35
C GLN A 285 38.47 11.49 -12.34
N ARG A 286 37.85 11.61 -11.15
CA ARG A 286 36.39 11.45 -10.99
C ARG A 286 35.61 12.49 -11.79
N ILE A 287 36.03 13.76 -11.73
CA ILE A 287 35.40 14.84 -12.49
C ILE A 287 35.53 14.60 -14.00
N ALA A 288 36.69 14.20 -14.46
CA ALA A 288 36.90 13.93 -15.89
C ALA A 288 36.03 12.78 -16.41
N GLN A 289 35.95 11.68 -15.66
CA GLN A 289 35.05 10.55 -15.96
C GLN A 289 33.58 10.97 -16.04
N LEU A 290 33.11 11.71 -15.04
CA LEU A 290 31.72 12.17 -14.97
C LEU A 290 31.42 13.16 -16.11
N ALA A 291 32.33 14.10 -16.39
CA ALA A 291 32.18 15.07 -17.44
C ALA A 291 32.14 14.37 -18.83
N ALA A 292 32.94 13.34 -19.04
CA ALA A 292 32.94 12.59 -20.30
C ALA A 292 31.60 11.87 -20.52
N VAL A 293 31.05 11.19 -19.49
CA VAL A 293 29.76 10.50 -19.58
C VAL A 293 28.61 11.49 -19.83
N ILE A 294 28.55 12.61 -19.09
CA ILE A 294 27.54 13.62 -19.27
C ILE A 294 27.57 14.26 -20.65
N SER A 295 28.79 14.63 -21.09
CA SER A 295 29.00 15.27 -22.40
C SER A 295 28.60 14.33 -23.54
N ARG A 296 28.93 13.06 -23.44
CA ARG A 296 28.52 12.06 -24.44
C ARG A 296 27.03 11.92 -24.56
N GLN A 297 26.35 11.80 -23.40
CA GLN A 297 24.87 11.73 -23.36
C GLN A 297 24.22 12.96 -24.02
N LEU A 298 24.75 14.16 -23.75
CA LEU A 298 24.25 15.41 -24.33
C LEU A 298 24.47 15.47 -25.84
N LEU A 299 25.67 15.05 -26.33
CA LEU A 299 26.00 15.05 -27.74
C LEU A 299 25.17 14.04 -28.54
N ASP A 300 24.85 12.92 -27.94
CA ASP A 300 23.97 11.90 -28.54
C ASP A 300 22.46 12.29 -28.48
N GLY A 301 22.12 13.48 -27.91
CA GLY A 301 20.76 14.00 -27.83
C GLY A 301 19.90 13.33 -26.74
N GLY A 302 20.51 12.62 -25.80
CA GLY A 302 19.85 11.95 -24.69
C GLY A 302 19.60 12.86 -23.49
N GLU A 303 18.71 12.42 -22.60
CA GLU A 303 18.59 13.00 -21.25
C GLU A 303 19.82 12.61 -20.42
N VAL A 304 20.34 13.58 -19.66
CA VAL A 304 21.46 13.34 -18.75
C VAL A 304 20.99 12.47 -17.58
N LYS A 305 21.49 11.26 -17.51
CA LYS A 305 21.34 10.36 -16.36
C LYS A 305 22.69 10.18 -15.72
N LEU A 306 22.80 10.55 -14.45
CA LEU A 306 24.01 10.34 -13.68
C LEU A 306 24.15 8.84 -13.35
N PRO A 307 25.37 8.29 -13.46
CA PRO A 307 25.64 6.89 -13.13
C PRO A 307 25.50 6.58 -11.64
#